data_3656458abae3c9ffab405497501c2bfb
#
_entry.id   3656458abae3c9ffab405497501c2bfb
#
_cell.length_a   1.000
_cell.length_b   1.000
_cell.length_c   1.000
_cell.angle_alpha   90.00
_cell.angle_beta   90.00
_cell.angle_gamma   90.00
#
_symmetry.space_group_name_H-M   'P 1'
#
loop_
_entity.id
_entity.type
_entity.pdbx_description
1 polymer ?
#
loop_
_entity_poly.entity_id
_entity_poly.type
_entity_poly.pdbx_seq_one_letter_code
_entity_poly.pdbx_strand_id
1 'polypeptide(L)'
;FVQFHPTGMVWPPSVKGTLITEGVRGEGGVLKNSDGERFMFDNIPEMFQGEYAETEEEATRWVNAVVADERPDARRPPELLTRDVVARAIRREVRAGRGSPHGGVFLDIASKRSPEAIKRKLPSMYHQFKELANVDITTDPMEVGPTCHYTMGGVRVDPDSQETSVPGLFAAGEVAGGMHGANRLGGNSLSDLIVFGKRAGEYAAQHAKDREAMSDVDAEEVERQAETMLAPFHREQGENPYTIHEDLRLMMQDKVGIVRTEEDLVEALEALTALRERAATVRIGGNIGFNPGWHLALDLENMLDISEAVTRSALMRQESRGAHTREDYPDTDDVTWGKQNLVTRQAEDGSVEVRAEPLPEMPEELKELIKD
;
A
#
# COMPACT_ATOMS: atom_id res chain seq x y z
N PHE A 1 -4.17 -4.32 -6.55
CA PHE A 1 -2.73 -4.23 -6.27
C PHE A 1 -2.48 -3.29 -5.09
N VAL A 2 -1.73 -3.75 -4.08
CA VAL A 2 -1.38 -2.98 -2.88
C VAL A 2 0.14 -2.88 -2.80
N GLN A 3 0.66 -1.66 -2.84
CA GLN A 3 2.09 -1.40 -2.72
C GLN A 3 2.50 -1.32 -1.26
N PHE A 4 3.54 -2.05 -0.90
CA PHE A 4 4.21 -1.92 0.39
C PHE A 4 5.44 -1.03 0.26
N HIS A 5 5.57 -0.04 1.15
CA HIS A 5 6.83 0.66 1.30
C HIS A 5 7.79 -0.24 2.08
N PRO A 6 9.01 -0.48 1.59
CA PRO A 6 9.89 -1.46 2.22
C PRO A 6 10.35 -1.07 3.62
N THR A 7 10.38 0.23 3.93
CA THR A 7 10.91 0.75 5.18
C THR A 7 9.86 1.55 5.96
N GLY A 8 9.16 0.90 6.87
CA GLY A 8 8.37 1.48 7.93
C GLY A 8 8.98 1.15 9.30
N MET A 9 8.71 1.92 10.34
CA MET A 9 9.11 1.61 11.70
C MET A 9 8.43 0.31 12.15
N VAL A 10 9.17 -0.61 12.75
CA VAL A 10 8.59 -1.85 13.31
C VAL A 10 8.46 -1.79 14.84
N TRP A 11 9.17 -0.87 15.46
CA TRP A 11 9.18 -0.65 16.92
C TRP A 11 9.28 0.84 17.26
N PRO A 12 8.69 1.31 18.36
CA PRO A 12 7.75 0.60 19.26
C PRO A 12 6.36 0.38 18.62
N PRO A 13 5.51 -0.47 19.24
CA PRO A 13 4.19 -0.81 18.68
C PRO A 13 3.29 0.41 18.39
N SER A 14 3.39 1.46 19.22
CA SER A 14 2.59 2.69 19.09
C SER A 14 2.85 3.49 17.81
N VAL A 15 3.99 3.25 17.15
CA VAL A 15 4.40 3.94 15.91
C VAL A 15 4.73 2.97 14.79
N LYS A 16 4.39 1.69 14.97
CA LYS A 16 4.58 0.66 13.96
C LYS A 16 3.86 1.05 12.67
N GLY A 17 4.56 0.92 11.54
CA GLY A 17 4.05 1.30 10.23
C GLY A 17 4.36 2.75 9.81
N THR A 18 4.87 3.60 10.72
CA THR A 18 5.27 4.97 10.35
C THR A 18 6.36 4.94 9.29
N LEU A 19 6.13 5.69 8.22
CA LEU A 19 6.99 5.68 7.03
C LEU A 19 8.40 6.19 7.32
N ILE A 20 9.40 5.47 6.83
CA ILE A 20 10.78 5.90 6.74
C ILE A 20 11.09 6.20 5.28
N THR A 21 11.37 7.46 4.99
CA THR A 21 11.56 7.93 3.61
C THR A 21 12.62 7.14 2.86
N GLU A 22 12.38 6.94 1.57
CA GLU A 22 13.36 6.38 0.63
C GLU A 22 14.68 7.18 0.61
N GLY A 23 14.62 8.45 0.97
CA GLY A 23 15.80 9.32 1.09
C GLY A 23 16.90 8.75 1.98
N VAL A 24 16.58 7.94 3.01
CA VAL A 24 17.62 7.29 3.84
C VAL A 24 18.46 6.33 3.00
N ARG A 25 17.82 5.52 2.14
CA ARG A 25 18.51 4.61 1.21
C ARG A 25 19.23 5.39 0.10
N GLY A 26 18.61 6.47 -0.40
CA GLY A 26 19.22 7.39 -1.36
C GLY A 26 20.49 8.09 -0.83
N GLU A 27 20.53 8.40 0.46
CA GLU A 27 21.73 8.94 1.13
C GLU A 27 22.76 7.84 1.47
N GLY A 28 22.53 6.60 1.08
CA GLY A 28 23.46 5.48 1.21
C GLY A 28 23.20 4.55 2.40
N GLY A 29 22.01 4.64 3.02
CA GLY A 29 21.60 3.67 4.05
C GLY A 29 21.51 2.27 3.46
N VAL A 30 22.09 1.28 4.15
CA VAL A 30 22.16 -0.13 3.73
C VAL A 30 21.25 -1.00 4.58
N LEU A 31 20.66 -2.01 3.95
CA LEU A 31 19.79 -2.98 4.62
C LEU A 31 20.62 -4.20 5.05
N LYS A 32 20.55 -4.52 6.34
CA LYS A 32 21.25 -5.64 6.96
C LYS A 32 20.29 -6.57 7.70
N ASN A 33 20.52 -7.87 7.64
CA ASN A 33 19.83 -8.86 8.46
C ASN A 33 20.41 -8.91 9.89
N SER A 34 19.90 -9.83 10.73
CA SER A 34 20.38 -10.03 12.12
C SER A 34 21.83 -10.51 12.21
N ASP A 35 22.33 -11.14 11.15
CA ASP A 35 23.72 -11.61 11.08
C ASP A 35 24.69 -10.51 10.64
N GLY A 36 24.16 -9.31 10.34
CA GLY A 36 24.90 -8.16 9.87
C GLY A 36 25.19 -8.18 8.35
N GLU A 37 24.65 -9.14 7.61
CA GLU A 37 24.84 -9.29 6.18
C GLU A 37 23.97 -8.32 5.39
N ARG A 38 24.55 -7.71 4.35
CA ARG A 38 23.88 -6.83 3.41
C ARG A 38 23.20 -7.66 2.30
N PHE A 39 22.03 -8.18 2.58
CA PHE A 39 21.32 -9.20 1.78
C PHE A 39 20.78 -8.72 0.43
N MET A 40 20.76 -7.42 0.15
CA MET A 40 20.14 -6.89 -1.08
C MET A 40 20.87 -7.29 -2.36
N PHE A 41 22.17 -7.57 -2.32
CA PHE A 41 22.93 -8.02 -3.49
C PHE A 41 22.45 -9.37 -4.02
N ASP A 42 22.01 -10.28 -3.14
CA ASP A 42 21.50 -11.60 -3.51
C ASP A 42 20.05 -11.55 -4.02
N ASN A 43 19.45 -10.36 -4.03
CA ASN A 43 18.05 -10.15 -4.37
C ASN A 43 17.86 -9.25 -5.61
N ILE A 44 18.89 -9.05 -6.41
CA ILE A 44 18.80 -8.29 -7.68
C ILE A 44 18.16 -9.20 -8.74
N PRO A 45 16.93 -8.89 -9.23
CA PRO A 45 16.33 -9.66 -10.31
C PRO A 45 17.19 -9.64 -11.58
N GLU A 46 17.20 -10.73 -12.32
CA GLU A 46 18.02 -10.88 -13.53
C GLU A 46 17.81 -9.72 -14.52
N MET A 47 16.58 -9.27 -14.69
CA MET A 47 16.23 -8.13 -15.55
C MET A 47 16.86 -6.79 -15.14
N PHE A 48 17.33 -6.65 -13.89
CA PHE A 48 17.94 -5.43 -13.34
C PHE A 48 19.44 -5.53 -13.12
N GLN A 49 20.08 -6.68 -13.38
CA GLN A 49 21.51 -6.89 -13.11
C GLN A 49 22.43 -5.86 -13.79
N GLY A 50 22.04 -5.36 -14.98
CA GLY A 50 22.81 -4.31 -15.69
C GLY A 50 22.70 -2.90 -15.09
N GLU A 51 21.71 -2.64 -14.24
CA GLU A 51 21.40 -1.30 -13.72
C GLU A 51 21.85 -1.08 -12.28
N TYR A 52 22.05 -2.17 -11.53
CA TYR A 52 22.39 -2.12 -10.10
C TYR A 52 23.76 -2.70 -9.81
N ALA A 53 24.41 -2.15 -8.78
CA ALA A 53 25.73 -2.56 -8.33
C ALA A 53 25.72 -4.01 -7.84
N GLU A 54 26.74 -4.77 -8.23
CA GLU A 54 26.94 -6.16 -7.81
C GLU A 54 27.90 -6.27 -6.63
N THR A 55 28.63 -5.20 -6.31
CA THR A 55 29.57 -5.18 -5.19
C THR A 55 29.38 -3.99 -4.28
N GLU A 56 29.85 -4.11 -3.04
CA GLU A 56 29.77 -3.04 -2.06
C GLU A 56 30.62 -1.84 -2.45
N GLU A 57 31.79 -2.08 -3.09
CA GLU A 57 32.69 -1.03 -3.56
C GLU A 57 32.03 -0.19 -4.66
N GLU A 58 31.35 -0.83 -5.60
CA GLU A 58 30.63 -0.14 -6.68
C GLU A 58 29.48 0.69 -6.12
N ALA A 59 28.64 0.10 -5.26
CA ALA A 59 27.56 0.79 -4.59
C ALA A 59 28.05 2.01 -3.77
N THR A 60 29.19 1.87 -3.09
CA THR A 60 29.82 2.95 -2.32
C THR A 60 30.30 4.08 -3.22
N ARG A 61 30.90 3.77 -4.38
CA ARG A 61 31.28 4.81 -5.36
C ARG A 61 30.08 5.61 -5.83
N TRP A 62 28.98 4.94 -6.16
CA TRP A 62 27.75 5.62 -6.55
C TRP A 62 27.26 6.60 -5.48
N VAL A 63 27.18 6.11 -4.25
CA VAL A 63 26.74 6.92 -3.09
C VAL A 63 27.64 8.12 -2.87
N ASN A 64 28.96 7.95 -2.94
CA ASN A 64 29.93 9.04 -2.74
C ASN A 64 29.82 10.12 -3.81
N ALA A 65 29.59 9.74 -5.07
CA ALA A 65 29.39 10.69 -6.17
C ALA A 65 28.10 11.52 -5.95
N VAL A 66 26.99 10.85 -5.61
CA VAL A 66 25.70 11.54 -5.30
C VAL A 66 25.87 12.53 -4.15
N VAL A 67 26.63 12.16 -3.12
CA VAL A 67 26.89 13.04 -1.96
C VAL A 67 27.74 14.25 -2.31
N ALA A 68 28.68 14.05 -3.23
CA ALA A 68 29.51 15.15 -3.74
C ALA A 68 28.79 16.05 -4.77
N ASP A 69 27.50 15.75 -5.06
CA ASP A 69 26.73 16.40 -6.12
C ASP A 69 27.34 16.19 -7.52
N GLU A 70 27.99 15.03 -7.71
CA GLU A 70 28.61 14.60 -8.94
C GLU A 70 27.74 13.55 -9.65
N ARG A 71 27.91 13.42 -10.96
CA ARG A 71 27.25 12.34 -11.71
C ARG A 71 27.97 11.02 -11.41
N PRO A 72 27.25 9.99 -10.89
CA PRO A 72 27.87 8.70 -10.62
C PRO A 72 28.36 8.01 -11.90
N ASP A 73 29.57 7.44 -11.84
CA ASP A 73 30.18 6.56 -12.84
C ASP A 73 30.00 5.07 -12.49
N ALA A 74 29.12 4.76 -11.54
CA ALA A 74 28.85 3.45 -11.00
C ALA A 74 27.33 3.16 -11.05
N ARG A 75 26.95 1.87 -10.97
CA ARG A 75 25.55 1.44 -10.90
C ARG A 75 24.95 1.71 -9.52
N ARG A 76 23.61 1.86 -9.48
CA ARG A 76 22.86 2.18 -8.26
C ARG A 76 23.01 1.09 -7.20
N PRO A 77 23.02 1.43 -5.90
CA PRO A 77 22.92 0.43 -4.84
C PRO A 77 21.62 -0.40 -4.93
N PRO A 78 21.68 -1.71 -4.63
CA PRO A 78 20.49 -2.58 -4.72
C PRO A 78 19.39 -2.22 -3.71
N GLU A 79 19.67 -1.45 -2.67
CA GLU A 79 18.66 -0.87 -1.78
C GLU A 79 17.72 0.12 -2.48
N LEU A 80 18.08 0.60 -3.68
CA LEU A 80 17.26 1.48 -4.52
C LEU A 80 16.47 0.72 -5.60
N LEU A 81 16.44 -0.61 -5.55
CA LEU A 81 15.51 -1.42 -6.33
C LEU A 81 14.05 -1.02 -6.05
N THR A 82 13.16 -1.44 -6.94
CA THR A 82 11.73 -1.14 -6.79
C THR A 82 11.19 -1.63 -5.45
N ARG A 83 10.19 -0.92 -4.92
CA ARG A 83 9.67 -1.13 -3.56
C ARG A 83 9.21 -2.55 -3.31
N ASP A 84 8.60 -3.18 -4.30
CA ASP A 84 8.14 -4.57 -4.27
C ASP A 84 9.30 -5.56 -4.11
N VAL A 85 10.41 -5.37 -4.85
CA VAL A 85 11.60 -6.21 -4.75
C VAL A 85 12.22 -6.10 -3.36
N VAL A 86 12.42 -4.88 -2.86
CA VAL A 86 13.00 -4.65 -1.53
C VAL A 86 12.08 -5.20 -0.42
N ALA A 87 10.76 -5.00 -0.54
CA ALA A 87 9.81 -5.53 0.44
C ALA A 87 9.80 -7.07 0.48
N ARG A 88 9.85 -7.74 -0.68
CA ARG A 88 9.97 -9.20 -0.76
C ARG A 88 11.29 -9.71 -0.16
N ALA A 89 12.40 -9.03 -0.44
CA ALA A 89 13.70 -9.39 0.13
C ALA A 89 13.68 -9.30 1.67
N ILE A 90 13.18 -8.22 2.24
CA ILE A 90 13.01 -8.08 3.70
C ILE A 90 12.11 -9.19 4.26
N ARG A 91 10.97 -9.45 3.63
CA ARG A 91 10.06 -10.52 4.07
C ARG A 91 10.74 -11.89 4.05
N ARG A 92 11.60 -12.17 3.06
CA ARG A 92 12.38 -13.40 2.97
C ARG A 92 13.36 -13.54 4.14
N GLU A 93 14.08 -12.50 4.50
CA GLU A 93 14.99 -12.50 5.65
C GLU A 93 14.24 -12.76 6.98
N VAL A 94 13.11 -12.09 7.17
CA VAL A 94 12.28 -12.27 8.36
C VAL A 94 11.73 -13.70 8.46
N ARG A 95 11.20 -14.25 7.36
CA ARG A 95 10.70 -15.65 7.31
C ARG A 95 11.80 -16.69 7.52
N ALA A 96 13.03 -16.39 7.10
CA ALA A 96 14.19 -17.26 7.30
C ALA A 96 14.79 -17.17 8.72
N GLY A 97 14.17 -16.41 9.63
CA GLY A 97 14.66 -16.24 11.00
C GLY A 97 15.85 -15.29 11.14
N ARG A 98 16.23 -14.58 10.08
CA ARG A 98 17.31 -13.58 10.07
C ARG A 98 16.78 -12.15 10.18
N GLY A 99 15.56 -11.98 10.69
CA GLY A 99 14.96 -10.67 10.95
C GLY A 99 15.50 -10.01 12.21
N SER A 100 15.16 -8.72 12.40
CA SER A 100 15.40 -7.99 13.64
C SER A 100 14.45 -8.48 14.75
N PRO A 101 14.72 -8.15 16.03
CA PRO A 101 13.91 -8.61 17.15
C PRO A 101 12.41 -8.34 17.06
N HIS A 102 12.01 -7.28 16.36
CA HIS A 102 10.62 -6.87 16.24
C HIS A 102 9.99 -7.18 14.86
N GLY A 103 10.61 -8.11 14.10
CA GLY A 103 10.05 -8.62 12.85
C GLY A 103 10.32 -7.75 11.61
N GLY A 104 11.42 -7.03 11.62
CA GLY A 104 11.96 -6.27 10.49
C GLY A 104 13.38 -6.67 10.14
N VAL A 105 14.16 -5.72 9.63
CA VAL A 105 15.60 -5.78 9.38
C VAL A 105 16.23 -4.47 9.85
N PHE A 106 17.55 -4.33 9.71
CA PHE A 106 18.26 -3.12 10.11
C PHE A 106 18.58 -2.23 8.90
N LEU A 107 18.19 -0.96 8.97
CA LEU A 107 18.60 0.08 8.02
C LEU A 107 19.68 0.93 8.66
N ASP A 108 20.91 0.78 8.18
CA ASP A 108 22.11 1.38 8.73
C ASP A 108 22.60 2.54 7.85
N ILE A 109 22.44 3.75 8.32
CA ILE A 109 23.00 4.98 7.74
C ILE A 109 24.22 5.46 8.54
N ALA A 110 24.30 5.11 9.82
CA ALA A 110 25.38 5.55 10.72
C ALA A 110 26.77 5.11 10.23
N SER A 111 26.86 3.88 9.70
CA SER A 111 28.14 3.38 9.15
C SER A 111 28.53 4.00 7.80
N LYS A 112 27.63 4.77 7.18
CA LYS A 112 27.84 5.31 5.80
C LYS A 112 27.98 6.84 5.76
N ARG A 113 27.57 7.55 6.83
CA ARG A 113 27.54 9.02 6.87
C ARG A 113 28.00 9.56 8.23
N SER A 114 28.59 10.76 8.21
CA SER A 114 28.88 11.45 9.47
C SER A 114 27.59 11.91 10.16
N PRO A 115 27.59 12.03 11.51
CA PRO A 115 26.46 12.54 12.27
C PRO A 115 25.93 13.89 11.78
N GLU A 116 26.82 14.79 11.38
CA GLU A 116 26.49 16.13 10.87
C GLU A 116 25.76 16.02 9.51
N ALA A 117 26.22 15.12 8.64
CA ALA A 117 25.59 14.88 7.34
C ALA A 117 24.17 14.27 7.52
N ILE A 118 24.01 13.30 8.41
CA ILE A 118 22.71 12.69 8.72
C ILE A 118 21.73 13.75 9.23
N LYS A 119 22.11 14.53 10.23
CA LYS A 119 21.25 15.58 10.81
C LYS A 119 20.88 16.66 9.79
N ARG A 120 21.79 16.99 8.86
CA ARG A 120 21.54 17.99 7.80
C ARG A 120 20.65 17.47 6.68
N LYS A 121 20.88 16.24 6.20
CA LYS A 121 20.21 15.67 5.04
C LYS A 121 18.90 14.95 5.42
N LEU A 122 18.83 14.39 6.61
CA LEU A 122 17.73 13.58 7.11
C LEU A 122 17.15 14.11 8.43
N PRO A 123 16.92 15.44 8.57
CA PRO A 123 16.51 16.03 9.85
C PRO A 123 15.21 15.43 10.40
N SER A 124 14.23 15.19 9.51
CA SER A 124 12.94 14.61 9.89
C SER A 124 13.10 13.17 10.41
N MET A 125 13.94 12.37 9.77
CA MET A 125 14.18 10.98 10.18
C MET A 125 14.95 10.92 11.50
N TYR A 126 15.97 11.79 11.67
CA TYR A 126 16.68 11.90 12.93
C TYR A 126 15.71 12.22 14.09
N HIS A 127 14.84 13.21 13.88
CA HIS A 127 13.84 13.63 14.88
C HIS A 127 12.82 12.52 15.16
N GLN A 128 12.29 11.91 14.10
CA GLN A 128 11.31 10.83 14.20
C GLN A 128 11.81 9.66 15.04
N PHE A 129 13.01 9.14 14.75
CA PHE A 129 13.57 8.03 15.51
C PHE A 129 13.96 8.41 16.93
N LYS A 130 14.51 9.60 17.11
CA LYS A 130 14.88 10.09 18.45
C LYS A 130 13.68 10.24 19.37
N GLU A 131 12.59 10.85 18.87
CA GLU A 131 11.40 11.14 19.69
C GLU A 131 10.47 9.91 19.83
N LEU A 132 10.31 9.12 18.77
CA LEU A 132 9.32 8.04 18.76
C LEU A 132 9.89 6.69 19.23
N ALA A 133 11.17 6.43 19.01
CA ALA A 133 11.81 5.15 19.32
C ALA A 133 13.00 5.27 20.27
N ASN A 134 13.39 6.48 20.66
CA ASN A 134 14.61 6.76 21.42
C ASN A 134 15.88 6.17 20.78
N VAL A 135 15.93 6.15 19.45
CA VAL A 135 17.08 5.67 18.64
C VAL A 135 17.82 6.87 18.06
N ASP A 136 19.12 6.93 18.24
CA ASP A 136 19.96 7.92 17.57
C ASP A 136 20.52 7.34 16.27
N ILE A 137 19.90 7.68 15.15
CA ILE A 137 20.29 7.15 13.83
C ILE A 137 21.67 7.60 13.34
N THR A 138 22.36 8.44 14.10
CA THR A 138 23.77 8.80 13.84
C THR A 138 24.77 7.81 14.44
N THR A 139 24.31 6.91 15.29
CA THR A 139 25.11 5.89 15.97
C THR A 139 24.55 4.49 15.84
N ASP A 140 23.23 4.37 15.75
CA ASP A 140 22.51 3.11 15.80
C ASP A 140 21.70 2.87 14.52
N PRO A 141 21.57 1.61 14.04
CA PRO A 141 20.72 1.29 12.92
C PRO A 141 19.24 1.39 13.31
N MET A 142 18.40 1.67 12.31
CA MET A 142 16.94 1.72 12.44
C MET A 142 16.36 0.32 12.21
N GLU A 143 15.47 -0.15 13.10
CA GLU A 143 14.65 -1.33 12.78
C GLU A 143 13.51 -0.95 11.82
N VAL A 144 13.49 -1.57 10.66
CA VAL A 144 12.56 -1.26 9.58
C VAL A 144 11.94 -2.52 8.99
N GLY A 145 10.73 -2.39 8.46
CA GLY A 145 10.06 -3.47 7.76
C GLY A 145 9.01 -2.95 6.78
N PRO A 146 8.52 -3.81 5.88
CA PRO A 146 7.49 -3.41 4.94
C PRO A 146 6.22 -2.94 5.64
N THR A 147 5.67 -1.83 5.16
CA THR A 147 4.40 -1.28 5.61
C THR A 147 3.48 -1.03 4.43
N CYS A 148 2.17 -1.26 4.61
CA CYS A 148 1.17 -0.93 3.61
C CYS A 148 1.25 0.57 3.31
N HIS A 149 1.29 0.94 2.03
CA HIS A 149 1.62 2.31 1.64
C HIS A 149 0.67 2.91 0.61
N TYR A 150 0.31 2.19 -0.44
CA TYR A 150 -0.51 2.74 -1.52
C TYR A 150 -1.33 1.64 -2.21
N THR A 151 -2.60 1.94 -2.45
CA THR A 151 -3.49 1.08 -3.23
C THR A 151 -3.52 1.56 -4.68
N MET A 152 -3.10 0.71 -5.64
CA MET A 152 -3.15 1.04 -7.07
C MET A 152 -4.51 0.77 -7.71
N GLY A 153 -5.34 -0.03 -7.07
CA GLY A 153 -6.75 -0.20 -7.40
C GLY A 153 -7.61 0.92 -6.81
N GLY A 154 -8.89 0.93 -7.13
CA GLY A 154 -9.81 1.92 -6.59
C GLY A 154 -11.11 1.99 -7.36
N VAL A 155 -11.87 3.03 -7.14
CA VAL A 155 -13.14 3.29 -7.83
C VAL A 155 -12.88 3.47 -9.33
N ARG A 156 -13.66 2.78 -10.15
CA ARG A 156 -13.62 2.95 -11.61
C ARG A 156 -14.21 4.30 -11.99
N VAL A 157 -13.45 5.07 -12.75
CA VAL A 157 -13.83 6.40 -13.22
C VAL A 157 -13.67 6.53 -14.73
N ASP A 158 -14.40 7.44 -15.32
CA ASP A 158 -14.14 7.90 -16.68
C ASP A 158 -12.78 8.63 -16.72
N PRO A 159 -11.90 8.34 -17.69
CA PRO A 159 -10.54 8.89 -17.70
C PRO A 159 -10.47 10.41 -17.90
N ASP A 160 -11.48 11.02 -18.50
CA ASP A 160 -11.50 12.47 -18.77
C ASP A 160 -12.19 13.25 -17.66
N SER A 161 -13.39 12.84 -17.26
CA SER A 161 -14.22 13.54 -16.27
C SER A 161 -13.92 13.13 -14.83
N GLN A 162 -13.36 11.95 -14.60
CA GLN A 162 -13.21 11.33 -13.29
C GLN A 162 -14.58 11.01 -12.61
N GLU A 163 -15.66 10.97 -13.38
CA GLU A 163 -16.97 10.57 -12.91
C GLU A 163 -17.06 9.04 -12.78
N THR A 164 -17.71 8.56 -11.75
CA THR A 164 -17.94 7.13 -11.52
C THR A 164 -19.17 6.65 -12.33
N SER A 165 -19.54 5.38 -12.19
CA SER A 165 -20.81 4.87 -12.73
C SER A 165 -22.06 5.44 -12.05
N VAL A 166 -21.90 6.14 -10.91
CA VAL A 166 -22.96 6.84 -10.21
C VAL A 166 -22.94 8.30 -10.62
N PRO A 167 -23.96 8.80 -11.33
CA PRO A 167 -23.98 10.19 -11.81
C PRO A 167 -23.82 11.21 -10.69
N GLY A 168 -22.87 12.15 -10.86
CA GLY A 168 -22.56 13.17 -9.86
C GLY A 168 -21.59 12.74 -8.77
N LEU A 169 -21.13 11.49 -8.78
CA LEU A 169 -20.05 11.00 -7.91
C LEU A 169 -18.74 10.95 -8.70
N PHE A 170 -17.74 11.66 -8.20
CA PHE A 170 -16.40 11.76 -8.80
C PHE A 170 -15.34 11.17 -7.85
N ALA A 171 -14.27 10.61 -8.41
CA ALA A 171 -13.14 10.12 -7.64
C ALA A 171 -11.81 10.44 -8.33
N ALA A 172 -10.81 10.85 -7.57
CA ALA A 172 -9.47 11.16 -8.08
C ALA A 172 -8.39 10.88 -7.03
N GLY A 173 -7.15 10.68 -7.47
CA GLY A 173 -6.04 10.28 -6.60
C GLY A 173 -6.09 8.81 -6.22
N GLU A 174 -5.55 8.44 -5.06
CA GLU A 174 -5.41 7.04 -4.63
C GLU A 174 -6.73 6.26 -4.62
N VAL A 175 -7.85 6.92 -4.37
CA VAL A 175 -9.18 6.27 -4.35
C VAL A 175 -9.66 5.87 -5.75
N ALA A 176 -9.14 6.47 -6.81
CA ALA A 176 -9.47 6.14 -8.20
C ALA A 176 -8.50 5.09 -8.76
N GLY A 177 -9.03 4.04 -9.39
CA GLY A 177 -8.23 2.98 -9.98
C GLY A 177 -7.81 3.27 -11.43
N GLY A 178 -6.79 2.52 -11.90
CA GLY A 178 -6.41 2.48 -13.32
C GLY A 178 -5.15 3.26 -13.71
N MET A 179 -4.67 4.18 -12.87
CA MET A 179 -3.56 5.08 -13.21
C MET A 179 -2.16 4.45 -13.11
N HIS A 180 -1.96 3.52 -12.18
CA HIS A 180 -0.63 3.08 -11.77
C HIS A 180 -0.31 1.63 -12.11
N GLY A 181 -1.22 0.93 -12.81
CA GLY A 181 -1.04 -0.48 -13.14
C GLY A 181 -0.79 -1.35 -11.90
N ALA A 182 0.18 -2.25 -11.98
CA ALA A 182 0.48 -3.19 -10.91
C ALA A 182 1.44 -2.65 -9.83
N ASN A 183 2.12 -1.53 -10.08
CA ASN A 183 3.05 -0.93 -9.13
C ASN A 183 3.29 0.56 -9.43
N ARG A 184 2.98 1.43 -8.48
CA ARG A 184 3.14 2.87 -8.63
C ARG A 184 4.61 3.28 -8.51
N LEU A 185 5.08 4.09 -9.44
CA LEU A 185 6.41 4.70 -9.37
C LEU A 185 6.47 5.79 -8.27
N GLY A 186 7.63 5.92 -7.66
CA GLY A 186 7.87 6.93 -6.62
C GLY A 186 7.56 8.36 -7.12
N GLY A 187 6.87 9.15 -6.29
CA GLY A 187 6.47 10.53 -6.62
C GLY A 187 5.17 10.66 -7.42
N ASN A 188 4.79 9.68 -8.24
CA ASN A 188 3.65 9.81 -9.15
C ASN A 188 2.28 9.97 -8.47
N SER A 189 2.14 9.58 -7.19
CA SER A 189 0.90 9.86 -6.46
C SER A 189 0.59 11.35 -6.33
N LEU A 190 1.62 12.19 -6.15
CA LEU A 190 1.44 13.64 -6.03
C LEU A 190 1.02 14.26 -7.36
N SER A 191 1.60 13.80 -8.47
CA SER A 191 1.21 14.22 -9.82
C SER A 191 -0.24 13.84 -10.14
N ASP A 192 -0.64 12.64 -9.79
CA ASP A 192 -2.00 12.13 -9.88
C ASP A 192 -3.00 13.04 -9.14
N LEU A 193 -2.75 13.31 -7.86
CA LEU A 193 -3.59 14.17 -7.02
C LEU A 193 -3.82 15.55 -7.66
N ILE A 194 -2.77 16.18 -8.22
CA ILE A 194 -2.85 17.51 -8.79
C ILE A 194 -3.63 17.50 -10.11
N VAL A 195 -3.31 16.56 -11.01
CA VAL A 195 -3.89 16.51 -12.36
C VAL A 195 -5.35 16.05 -12.32
N PHE A 196 -5.61 14.91 -11.71
CA PHE A 196 -6.95 14.31 -11.74
C PHE A 196 -7.88 14.90 -10.69
N GLY A 197 -7.34 15.38 -9.56
CA GLY A 197 -8.12 16.18 -8.61
C GLY A 197 -8.64 17.47 -9.23
N LYS A 198 -7.83 18.15 -10.05
CA LYS A 198 -8.29 19.33 -10.82
C LYS A 198 -9.41 18.95 -11.80
N ARG A 199 -9.22 17.88 -12.61
CA ARG A 199 -10.24 17.41 -13.55
C ARG A 199 -11.55 17.06 -12.85
N ALA A 200 -11.51 16.23 -11.82
CA ALA A 200 -12.69 15.87 -11.03
C ALA A 200 -13.43 17.11 -10.51
N GLY A 201 -12.68 18.09 -9.98
CA GLY A 201 -13.27 19.33 -9.48
C GLY A 201 -13.93 20.18 -10.57
N GLU A 202 -13.33 20.29 -11.76
CA GLU A 202 -13.90 21.04 -12.90
C GLU A 202 -15.19 20.38 -13.40
N TYR A 203 -15.19 19.06 -13.60
CA TYR A 203 -16.38 18.33 -14.06
C TYR A 203 -17.48 18.27 -12.99
N ALA A 204 -17.14 18.08 -11.72
CA ALA A 204 -18.10 18.13 -10.62
C ALA A 204 -18.78 19.52 -10.52
N ALA A 205 -18.00 20.59 -10.67
CA ALA A 205 -18.54 21.94 -10.68
C ALA A 205 -19.46 22.20 -11.90
N GLN A 206 -19.11 21.64 -13.07
CA GLN A 206 -19.98 21.74 -14.25
C GLN A 206 -21.25 20.92 -14.06
N HIS A 207 -21.15 19.68 -13.58
CA HIS A 207 -22.30 18.85 -13.25
C HIS A 207 -23.27 19.56 -12.28
N ALA A 208 -22.73 20.20 -11.25
CA ALA A 208 -23.53 20.95 -10.28
C ALA A 208 -24.23 22.18 -10.90
N LYS A 209 -23.58 22.86 -11.86
CA LYS A 209 -24.18 24.01 -12.58
C LYS A 209 -25.29 23.58 -13.55
N ASP A 210 -25.13 22.43 -14.17
CA ASP A 210 -26.08 21.92 -15.16
C ASP A 210 -27.36 21.34 -14.52
N ARG A 211 -27.37 21.17 -13.21
CA ARG A 211 -28.57 20.73 -12.46
C ARG A 211 -29.50 21.90 -12.20
N GLU A 212 -30.76 21.75 -12.56
CA GLU A 212 -31.80 22.76 -12.35
C GLU A 212 -32.18 22.90 -10.86
N ALA A 213 -32.10 21.81 -10.10
CA ALA A 213 -32.39 21.77 -8.67
C ALA A 213 -31.61 20.68 -7.95
N MET A 214 -31.47 20.82 -6.63
CA MET A 214 -31.02 19.72 -5.78
C MET A 214 -32.09 18.62 -5.73
N SER A 215 -31.66 17.36 -5.66
CA SER A 215 -32.60 16.24 -5.41
C SER A 215 -33.22 16.39 -4.02
N ASP A 216 -34.48 16.01 -3.90
CA ASP A 216 -35.10 15.89 -2.59
C ASP A 216 -34.38 14.81 -1.78
N VAL A 217 -34.25 15.06 -0.48
CA VAL A 217 -33.66 14.10 0.45
C VAL A 217 -34.80 13.18 0.93
N ASP A 218 -34.60 11.89 0.77
CA ASP A 218 -35.50 10.87 1.33
C ASP A 218 -35.31 10.79 2.86
N ALA A 219 -36.29 11.32 3.58
CA ALA A 219 -36.25 11.36 5.04
C ALA A 219 -36.27 9.98 5.68
N GLU A 220 -36.99 9.00 5.09
CA GLU A 220 -37.02 7.62 5.60
C GLU A 220 -35.67 6.93 5.45
N GLU A 221 -34.98 7.20 4.34
CA GLU A 221 -33.60 6.73 4.14
C GLU A 221 -32.66 7.32 5.17
N VAL A 222 -32.76 8.61 5.45
CA VAL A 222 -31.90 9.29 6.45
C VAL A 222 -32.14 8.69 7.84
N GLU A 223 -33.41 8.46 8.24
CA GLU A 223 -33.74 7.84 9.52
C GLU A 223 -33.18 6.41 9.61
N ARG A 224 -33.34 5.60 8.55
CA ARG A 224 -32.84 4.23 8.50
C ARG A 224 -31.30 4.20 8.63
N GLN A 225 -30.61 5.09 7.93
CA GLN A 225 -29.15 5.18 8.03
C GLN A 225 -28.68 5.62 9.43
N ALA A 226 -29.38 6.59 10.03
CA ALA A 226 -29.08 7.04 11.38
C ALA A 226 -29.29 5.91 12.41
N GLU A 227 -30.36 5.13 12.30
CA GLU A 227 -30.61 3.97 13.16
C GLU A 227 -29.48 2.92 13.01
N THR A 228 -29.06 2.62 11.77
CA THR A 228 -27.97 1.68 11.50
C THR A 228 -26.68 2.15 12.14
N MET A 229 -26.33 3.41 11.96
CA MET A 229 -25.10 3.99 12.52
C MET A 229 -25.09 4.03 14.05
N LEU A 230 -26.26 4.19 14.68
CA LEU A 230 -26.43 4.27 16.13
C LEU A 230 -26.67 2.89 16.79
N ALA A 231 -27.03 1.88 16.02
CA ALA A 231 -27.30 0.53 16.51
C ALA A 231 -26.24 -0.03 17.47
N PRO A 232 -24.92 0.18 17.25
CA PRO A 232 -23.88 -0.29 18.16
C PRO A 232 -23.98 0.24 19.59
N PHE A 233 -24.57 1.43 19.80
CA PHE A 233 -24.78 1.99 21.14
C PHE A 233 -25.95 1.36 21.87
N HIS A 234 -26.96 0.83 21.13
CA HIS A 234 -28.18 0.30 21.70
C HIS A 234 -28.09 -1.19 22.06
N ARG A 235 -26.97 -1.86 21.69
CA ARG A 235 -26.77 -3.27 22.02
C ARG A 235 -26.37 -3.42 23.49
N GLU A 236 -26.99 -4.36 24.20
CA GLU A 236 -26.63 -4.66 25.59
C GLU A 236 -25.32 -5.44 25.69
N GLN A 237 -25.07 -6.31 24.72
CA GLN A 237 -23.90 -7.13 24.61
C GLN A 237 -23.33 -7.03 23.18
N GLY A 238 -22.06 -7.34 23.01
CA GLY A 238 -21.42 -7.34 21.71
C GLY A 238 -19.90 -7.28 21.80
N GLU A 239 -19.25 -7.45 20.69
CA GLU A 239 -17.80 -7.51 20.60
C GLU A 239 -17.19 -6.10 20.50
N ASN A 240 -15.97 -5.96 20.95
CA ASN A 240 -15.21 -4.71 20.85
C ASN A 240 -14.68 -4.51 19.42
N PRO A 241 -14.94 -3.38 18.74
CA PRO A 241 -14.49 -3.15 17.39
C PRO A 241 -12.96 -3.17 17.24
N TYR A 242 -12.22 -2.79 18.27
CA TYR A 242 -10.76 -2.83 18.24
C TYR A 242 -10.21 -4.27 18.16
N THR A 243 -10.88 -5.24 18.79
CA THR A 243 -10.49 -6.65 18.71
C THR A 243 -10.68 -7.18 17.29
N ILE A 244 -11.83 -6.91 16.69
CA ILE A 244 -12.12 -7.34 15.30
C ILE A 244 -11.16 -6.67 14.31
N HIS A 245 -10.90 -5.38 14.48
CA HIS A 245 -9.93 -4.64 13.66
C HIS A 245 -8.53 -5.24 13.75
N GLU A 246 -8.07 -5.58 14.95
CA GLU A 246 -6.74 -6.21 15.14
C GLU A 246 -6.68 -7.58 14.47
N ASP A 247 -7.71 -8.42 14.64
CA ASP A 247 -7.79 -9.74 14.02
C ASP A 247 -7.81 -9.63 12.48
N LEU A 248 -8.59 -8.68 11.93
CA LEU A 248 -8.61 -8.38 10.49
C LEU A 248 -7.22 -7.97 10.00
N ARG A 249 -6.57 -7.06 10.70
CA ARG A 249 -5.25 -6.55 10.34
C ARG A 249 -4.19 -7.64 10.32
N LEU A 250 -4.18 -8.51 11.33
CA LEU A 250 -3.23 -9.61 11.45
C LEU A 250 -3.48 -10.67 10.36
N MET A 251 -4.73 -11.05 10.14
CA MET A 251 -5.12 -11.99 9.10
C MET A 251 -4.73 -11.48 7.71
N MET A 252 -5.05 -10.23 7.37
CA MET A 252 -4.69 -9.63 6.09
C MET A 252 -3.17 -9.53 5.90
N GLN A 253 -2.42 -9.19 6.95
CA GLN A 253 -0.95 -9.14 6.89
C GLN A 253 -0.34 -10.52 6.64
N ASP A 254 -0.88 -11.56 7.24
CA ASP A 254 -0.31 -12.90 7.16
C ASP A 254 -0.69 -13.62 5.87
N LYS A 255 -1.97 -13.58 5.49
CA LYS A 255 -2.51 -14.36 4.37
C LYS A 255 -2.66 -13.60 3.06
N VAL A 256 -2.88 -12.28 3.09
CA VAL A 256 -3.13 -11.45 1.90
C VAL A 256 -2.03 -10.41 1.68
N GLY A 257 -0.95 -10.48 2.45
CA GLY A 257 0.16 -9.52 2.45
C GLY A 257 1.00 -9.51 1.18
N ILE A 258 2.33 -9.38 1.34
CA ILE A 258 3.27 -9.20 0.22
C ILE A 258 3.37 -10.45 -0.67
N VAL A 259 3.36 -11.63 -0.06
CA VAL A 259 3.53 -12.93 -0.74
C VAL A 259 2.33 -13.79 -0.40
N ARG A 260 1.70 -14.37 -1.41
CA ARG A 260 0.39 -15.04 -1.35
C ARG A 260 0.45 -16.42 -1.97
N THR A 261 -0.39 -17.32 -1.48
CA THR A 261 -0.70 -18.61 -2.09
C THR A 261 -2.20 -18.77 -2.24
N GLU A 262 -2.66 -19.70 -3.06
CA GLU A 262 -4.09 -20.02 -3.18
C GLU A 262 -4.67 -20.45 -1.84
N GLU A 263 -3.96 -21.30 -1.10
CA GLU A 263 -4.36 -21.80 0.22
C GLU A 263 -4.59 -20.66 1.21
N ASP A 264 -3.62 -19.74 1.35
CA ASP A 264 -3.73 -18.57 2.22
C ASP A 264 -4.90 -17.65 1.83
N LEU A 265 -5.12 -17.45 0.53
CA LEU A 265 -6.21 -16.59 0.04
C LEU A 265 -7.59 -17.20 0.27
N VAL A 266 -7.73 -18.52 0.14
CA VAL A 266 -8.99 -19.23 0.45
C VAL A 266 -9.29 -19.17 1.94
N GLU A 267 -8.31 -19.47 2.80
CA GLU A 267 -8.44 -19.35 4.26
C GLU A 267 -8.77 -17.89 4.69
N ALA A 268 -8.20 -16.90 4.00
CA ALA A 268 -8.52 -15.51 4.25
C ALA A 268 -10.00 -15.18 3.96
N LEU A 269 -10.59 -15.72 2.88
CA LEU A 269 -12.01 -15.52 2.57
C LEU A 269 -12.93 -16.14 3.63
N GLU A 270 -12.56 -17.31 4.16
CA GLU A 270 -13.30 -17.94 5.27
C GLU A 270 -13.21 -17.09 6.55
N ALA A 271 -12.00 -16.60 6.86
CA ALA A 271 -11.78 -15.71 8.01
C ALA A 271 -12.53 -14.37 7.87
N LEU A 272 -12.58 -13.78 6.67
CA LEU A 272 -13.35 -12.56 6.40
C LEU A 272 -14.84 -12.76 6.63
N THR A 273 -15.40 -13.92 6.25
CA THR A 273 -16.79 -14.26 6.53
C THR A 273 -17.07 -14.28 8.03
N ALA A 274 -16.22 -14.96 8.80
CA ALA A 274 -16.35 -15.01 10.26
C ALA A 274 -16.18 -13.63 10.92
N LEU A 275 -15.25 -12.81 10.43
CA LEU A 275 -15.06 -11.44 10.92
C LEU A 275 -16.26 -10.55 10.64
N ARG A 276 -16.93 -10.72 9.50
CA ARG A 276 -18.14 -9.98 9.13
C ARG A 276 -19.30 -10.33 10.07
N GLU A 277 -19.48 -11.61 10.43
CA GLU A 277 -20.48 -12.02 11.42
C GLU A 277 -20.22 -11.39 12.78
N ARG A 278 -18.96 -11.33 13.22
CA ARG A 278 -18.55 -10.67 14.46
C ARG A 278 -18.78 -9.16 14.41
N ALA A 279 -18.42 -8.50 13.31
CA ALA A 279 -18.60 -7.06 13.11
C ALA A 279 -20.09 -6.66 13.21
N ALA A 280 -21.00 -7.50 12.72
CA ALA A 280 -22.43 -7.28 12.85
C ALA A 280 -22.92 -7.22 14.31
N THR A 281 -22.17 -7.75 15.27
CA THR A 281 -22.50 -7.77 16.70
C THR A 281 -21.78 -6.70 17.54
N VAL A 282 -21.00 -5.83 16.92
CA VAL A 282 -20.20 -4.81 17.62
C VAL A 282 -21.05 -3.96 18.56
N ARG A 283 -20.53 -3.77 19.79
CA ARG A 283 -21.13 -2.88 20.80
C ARG A 283 -20.19 -1.74 21.14
N ILE A 284 -20.75 -0.54 21.25
CA ILE A 284 -20.03 0.67 21.64
C ILE A 284 -20.56 1.18 22.98
N GLY A 285 -19.63 1.51 23.87
CA GLY A 285 -19.95 2.21 25.12
C GLY A 285 -19.54 3.68 25.07
N GLY A 286 -19.93 4.44 26.09
CA GLY A 286 -19.57 5.84 26.24
C GLY A 286 -20.51 6.82 25.53
N ASN A 287 -20.02 8.05 25.31
CA ASN A 287 -20.78 9.13 24.68
C ASN A 287 -20.60 9.05 23.16
N ILE A 288 -21.59 9.53 22.42
CA ILE A 288 -21.56 9.65 20.96
C ILE A 288 -20.54 10.71 20.49
N GLY A 289 -20.32 11.76 21.27
CA GLY A 289 -19.35 12.81 20.94
C GLY A 289 -17.91 12.34 21.12
N PHE A 290 -17.07 12.53 20.06
CA PHE A 290 -15.65 12.18 20.08
C PHE A 290 -15.35 10.71 20.45
N ASN A 291 -16.13 9.78 19.90
CA ASN A 291 -15.99 8.34 20.18
C ASN A 291 -15.26 7.62 19.04
N PRO A 292 -13.92 7.40 19.15
CA PRO A 292 -13.15 6.74 18.09
C PRO A 292 -13.56 5.27 17.89
N GLY A 293 -14.11 4.61 18.93
CA GLY A 293 -14.64 3.25 18.81
C GLY A 293 -15.88 3.18 17.93
N TRP A 294 -16.72 4.22 17.95
CA TRP A 294 -17.86 4.31 17.05
C TRP A 294 -17.43 4.50 15.59
N HIS A 295 -16.49 5.41 15.34
CA HIS A 295 -15.93 5.58 13.99
C HIS A 295 -15.33 4.26 13.48
N LEU A 296 -14.57 3.57 14.31
CA LEU A 296 -13.99 2.28 13.94
C LEU A 296 -15.08 1.24 13.65
N ALA A 297 -16.18 1.21 14.42
CA ALA A 297 -17.29 0.29 14.19
C ALA A 297 -17.95 0.51 12.82
N LEU A 298 -18.09 1.77 12.39
CA LEU A 298 -18.62 2.12 11.06
C LEU A 298 -17.62 1.76 9.95
N ASP A 299 -16.33 1.99 10.19
CA ASP A 299 -15.27 1.70 9.22
C ASP A 299 -15.05 0.19 9.02
N LEU A 300 -15.36 -0.66 10.01
CA LEU A 300 -15.14 -2.10 9.91
C LEU A 300 -15.86 -2.74 8.72
N GLU A 301 -17.07 -2.33 8.41
CA GLU A 301 -17.81 -2.84 7.26
C GLU A 301 -17.10 -2.52 5.95
N ASN A 302 -16.68 -1.27 5.79
CA ASN A 302 -15.92 -0.82 4.62
C ASN A 302 -14.55 -1.54 4.51
N MET A 303 -13.87 -1.74 5.65
CA MET A 303 -12.59 -2.48 5.68
C MET A 303 -12.78 -3.93 5.25
N LEU A 304 -13.86 -4.60 5.68
CA LEU A 304 -14.19 -5.97 5.30
C LEU A 304 -14.50 -6.08 3.81
N ASP A 305 -15.27 -5.14 3.25
CA ASP A 305 -15.61 -5.10 1.83
C ASP A 305 -14.36 -4.94 0.95
N ILE A 306 -13.47 -3.99 1.29
CA ILE A 306 -12.22 -3.80 0.57
C ILE A 306 -11.29 -5.00 0.73
N SER A 307 -11.20 -5.59 1.93
CA SER A 307 -10.40 -6.78 2.18
C SER A 307 -10.87 -7.98 1.34
N GLU A 308 -12.18 -8.18 1.23
CA GLU A 308 -12.77 -9.22 0.39
C GLU A 308 -12.49 -8.97 -1.10
N ALA A 309 -12.67 -7.74 -1.59
CA ALA A 309 -12.40 -7.36 -2.97
C ALA A 309 -10.92 -7.59 -3.33
N VAL A 310 -9.99 -7.22 -2.45
CA VAL A 310 -8.55 -7.45 -2.63
C VAL A 310 -8.23 -8.94 -2.66
N THR A 311 -8.79 -9.72 -1.73
CA THR A 311 -8.51 -11.17 -1.60
C THR A 311 -9.04 -11.95 -2.80
N ARG A 312 -10.30 -11.70 -3.21
CA ARG A 312 -10.90 -12.34 -4.39
C ARG A 312 -10.17 -12.00 -5.69
N SER A 313 -9.77 -10.73 -5.84
CA SER A 313 -9.00 -10.30 -7.01
C SER A 313 -7.61 -10.94 -7.03
N ALA A 314 -6.95 -11.06 -5.87
CA ALA A 314 -5.65 -11.72 -5.75
C ALA A 314 -5.74 -13.22 -6.03
N LEU A 315 -6.81 -13.88 -5.58
CA LEU A 315 -7.08 -15.31 -5.82
C LEU A 315 -7.29 -15.58 -7.32
N MET A 316 -8.09 -14.73 -7.99
CA MET A 316 -8.40 -14.89 -9.41
C MET A 316 -7.18 -14.66 -10.30
N ARG A 317 -6.26 -13.74 -9.94
CA ARG A 317 -5.08 -13.41 -10.73
C ARG A 317 -3.94 -14.40 -10.52
N GLN A 318 -3.78 -15.33 -11.45
CA GLN A 318 -2.81 -16.44 -11.39
C GLN A 318 -1.50 -16.05 -12.11
N GLU A 319 -0.84 -15.04 -11.60
CA GLU A 319 0.49 -14.57 -12.05
C GLU A 319 1.18 -13.80 -10.91
N SER A 320 2.44 -13.41 -11.10
CA SER A 320 3.13 -12.42 -10.29
C SER A 320 3.47 -11.20 -11.14
N ARG A 321 3.09 -9.97 -10.66
CA ARG A 321 3.30 -8.71 -11.41
C ARG A 321 3.36 -7.52 -10.44
N GLY A 322 4.45 -6.79 -10.46
CA GLY A 322 4.61 -5.60 -9.62
C GLY A 322 4.41 -5.90 -8.14
N ALA A 323 3.43 -5.26 -7.51
CA ALA A 323 3.10 -5.46 -6.10
C ALA A 323 2.27 -6.72 -5.81
N HIS A 324 1.84 -7.46 -6.82
CA HIS A 324 1.14 -8.72 -6.67
C HIS A 324 2.11 -9.90 -6.83
N THR A 325 2.31 -10.66 -5.77
CA THR A 325 3.21 -11.82 -5.77
C THR A 325 2.46 -13.07 -5.32
N ARG A 326 2.48 -14.09 -6.17
CA ARG A 326 1.93 -15.42 -5.95
C ARG A 326 3.09 -16.44 -5.95
N GLU A 327 3.35 -17.11 -4.81
CA GLU A 327 4.39 -18.17 -4.76
C GLU A 327 4.03 -19.37 -5.65
N ASP A 328 2.75 -19.66 -5.79
CA ASP A 328 2.20 -20.73 -6.64
C ASP A 328 2.12 -20.36 -8.13
N TYR A 329 2.23 -19.06 -8.46
CA TYR A 329 2.30 -18.52 -9.83
C TYR A 329 3.40 -17.44 -9.91
N PRO A 330 4.70 -17.81 -9.85
CA PRO A 330 5.79 -16.84 -9.70
C PRO A 330 6.06 -16.00 -10.95
N ASP A 331 5.65 -16.49 -12.12
CA ASP A 331 5.92 -15.85 -13.39
C ASP A 331 4.88 -14.79 -13.75
N THR A 332 5.28 -13.83 -14.61
CA THR A 332 4.40 -12.82 -15.19
C THR A 332 3.76 -13.38 -16.47
N ASP A 333 2.45 -13.26 -16.63
CA ASP A 333 1.71 -13.67 -17.81
C ASP A 333 1.22 -12.45 -18.62
N ASP A 334 2.00 -12.04 -19.61
CA ASP A 334 1.67 -10.93 -20.50
C ASP A 334 0.61 -11.28 -21.57
N VAL A 335 0.36 -12.56 -21.77
CA VAL A 335 -0.61 -13.03 -22.78
C VAL A 335 -2.03 -12.92 -22.26
N THR A 336 -2.26 -13.40 -21.04
CA THR A 336 -3.58 -13.44 -20.41
C THR A 336 -3.75 -12.22 -19.49
N TRP A 337 -2.98 -12.17 -18.41
CA TRP A 337 -3.17 -11.21 -17.33
C TRP A 337 -2.60 -9.81 -17.64
N GLY A 338 -1.60 -9.71 -18.50
CA GLY A 338 -1.06 -8.43 -18.97
C GLY A 338 -2.03 -7.61 -19.82
N LYS A 339 -3.15 -8.21 -20.27
CA LYS A 339 -4.16 -7.56 -21.11
C LYS A 339 -5.52 -7.37 -20.42
N GLN A 340 -5.60 -7.58 -19.12
CA GLN A 340 -6.86 -7.56 -18.41
C GLN A 340 -6.75 -6.80 -17.08
N ASN A 341 -7.83 -6.07 -16.78
CA ASN A 341 -8.11 -5.57 -15.43
C ASN A 341 -9.07 -6.51 -14.71
N LEU A 342 -8.95 -6.59 -13.40
CA LEU A 342 -9.97 -7.20 -12.55
C LEU A 342 -10.88 -6.09 -12.00
N VAL A 343 -12.18 -6.24 -12.23
CA VAL A 343 -13.20 -5.31 -11.77
C VAL A 343 -14.08 -6.01 -10.76
N THR A 344 -14.26 -5.40 -9.60
CA THR A 344 -15.14 -5.90 -8.55
C THR A 344 -16.44 -5.11 -8.54
N ARG A 345 -17.53 -5.77 -8.26
CA ARG A 345 -18.85 -5.17 -8.06
C ARG A 345 -19.65 -5.94 -7.01
N GLN A 346 -20.62 -5.30 -6.42
CA GLN A 346 -21.62 -5.99 -5.64
C GLN A 346 -22.63 -6.65 -6.56
N ALA A 347 -22.88 -7.93 -6.35
CA ALA A 347 -23.94 -8.67 -7.02
C ALA A 347 -25.32 -8.40 -6.38
N GLU A 348 -26.41 -8.84 -7.03
CA GLU A 348 -27.78 -8.63 -6.53
C GLU A 348 -28.02 -9.26 -5.15
N ASP A 349 -27.33 -10.33 -4.82
CA ASP A 349 -27.40 -11.01 -3.51
C ASP A 349 -26.49 -10.39 -2.44
N GLY A 350 -25.82 -9.29 -2.77
CA GLY A 350 -24.90 -8.58 -1.88
C GLY A 350 -23.46 -9.14 -1.85
N SER A 351 -23.19 -10.24 -2.56
CA SER A 351 -21.82 -10.80 -2.63
C SER A 351 -20.89 -9.98 -3.51
N VAL A 352 -19.57 -10.13 -3.29
CA VAL A 352 -18.55 -9.51 -4.14
C VAL A 352 -18.28 -10.39 -5.36
N GLU A 353 -18.61 -9.88 -6.54
CA GLU A 353 -18.27 -10.50 -7.83
C GLU A 353 -17.00 -9.87 -8.40
N VAL A 354 -16.09 -10.70 -8.94
CA VAL A 354 -14.88 -10.26 -9.64
C VAL A 354 -14.95 -10.71 -11.10
N ARG A 355 -14.67 -9.79 -12.02
CA ARG A 355 -14.64 -10.06 -13.46
C ARG A 355 -13.32 -9.61 -14.06
N ALA A 356 -12.82 -10.39 -15.02
CA ALA A 356 -11.73 -9.97 -15.87
C ALA A 356 -12.29 -9.18 -17.07
N GLU A 357 -11.80 -7.96 -17.26
CA GLU A 357 -12.17 -7.11 -18.40
C GLU A 357 -10.92 -6.76 -19.21
N PRO A 358 -11.00 -6.78 -20.56
CA PRO A 358 -9.85 -6.42 -21.38
C PRO A 358 -9.43 -4.96 -21.14
N LEU A 359 -8.12 -4.71 -21.22
CA LEU A 359 -7.61 -3.34 -21.26
C LEU A 359 -8.08 -2.64 -22.54
N PRO A 360 -8.35 -1.31 -22.49
CA PRO A 360 -8.56 -0.52 -23.68
C PRO A 360 -7.38 -0.66 -24.66
N GLU A 361 -7.66 -0.66 -25.96
CA GLU A 361 -6.58 -0.61 -26.96
C GLU A 361 -5.76 0.67 -26.79
N MET A 362 -4.44 0.51 -26.76
CA MET A 362 -3.52 1.64 -26.77
C MET A 362 -3.61 2.40 -28.10
N PRO A 363 -3.80 3.72 -28.10
CA PRO A 363 -3.74 4.54 -29.29
C PRO A 363 -2.44 4.32 -30.09
N GLU A 364 -2.51 4.33 -31.42
CA GLU A 364 -1.34 4.06 -32.29
C GLU A 364 -0.18 5.04 -32.03
N GLU A 365 -0.48 6.30 -31.78
CA GLU A 365 0.50 7.34 -31.41
C GLU A 365 1.32 6.99 -30.15
N LEU A 366 0.70 6.29 -29.18
CA LEU A 366 1.39 5.84 -27.98
C LEU A 366 2.15 4.53 -28.21
N LYS A 367 1.66 3.66 -29.11
CA LYS A 367 2.38 2.45 -29.49
C LYS A 367 3.70 2.77 -30.19
N GLU A 368 3.75 3.88 -30.96
CA GLU A 368 4.96 4.32 -31.64
C GLU A 368 6.04 4.82 -30.67
N LEU A 369 5.64 5.43 -29.55
CA LEU A 369 6.57 5.93 -28.53
C LEU A 369 7.23 4.83 -27.69
N ILE A 370 6.67 3.61 -27.70
CA ILE A 370 7.15 2.47 -26.88
C ILE A 370 7.96 1.49 -27.73
N LYS A 371 8.08 1.70 -29.04
CA LYS A 371 8.82 0.81 -29.94
C LYS A 371 10.34 0.94 -29.91
N ASP A 372 10.88 1.91 -29.17
CA ASP A 372 12.30 2.15 -28.92
C ASP A 372 12.69 1.71 -27.49
#